data_0214aab56b4e476c8b92ea525372d9de
#
_entry.id   0214aab56b4e476c8b92ea525372d9de
#
_cell.length_a   1.000
_cell.length_b   1.000
_cell.length_c   1.000
_cell.angle_alpha   90.00
_cell.angle_beta   90.00
_cell.angle_gamma   90.00
#
_symmetry.space_group_name_H-M   'P 1'
#
loop_
_entity.id
_entity.type
_entity.pdbx_description
1 polymer ?
#
loop_
_entity_poly.entity_id
_entity_poly.type
_entity_poly.pdbx_seq_one_letter_code
_entity_poly.pdbx_strand_id
1 'polypeptide(L)'
;MDTIESLIDSANALVAQQPAAAAELYVRVLVLDPANLVAHNALEKMGATERYSRWMHVNCVIDPRDDIFRFFATHPLARNPIREYLSDGWRTLSELMLLLERLDRPLLKTECMLEFAAGFGRFTRHLARVLPGKVTCTDIQPGSVEFLHEQFGVDAFYSALNPEEICYPQQYDLIFVLSLFTHLPIERWGVWLKHLHRGLKPGGLLIFSVHNENAARAEGVVFDERGTHFIRSSESPQLGADEYGTTFTTDAFLASKVESVLGRKPLLHERLAFWVGQDAVVVTA
;
A
#
# COMPACT_ATOMS: atom_id res chain seq x y z
N MET A 1 37.75 7.97 -8.54
CA MET A 1 36.31 8.30 -8.34
C MET A 1 35.83 7.52 -7.14
N ASP A 2 35.23 8.18 -6.18
CA ASP A 2 34.67 7.48 -5.02
C ASP A 2 33.51 6.59 -5.50
N THR A 3 33.52 5.33 -5.09
CA THR A 3 32.38 4.42 -5.34
C THR A 3 31.27 4.70 -4.34
N ILE A 4 30.03 4.30 -4.66
CA ILE A 4 28.91 4.41 -3.72
C ILE A 4 29.23 3.72 -2.39
N GLU A 5 29.83 2.53 -2.43
CA GLU A 5 30.24 1.77 -1.24
C GLU A 5 31.26 2.57 -0.40
N SER A 6 32.30 3.12 -1.02
CA SER A 6 33.31 3.90 -0.29
C SER A 6 32.73 5.18 0.33
N LEU A 7 31.76 5.81 -0.31
CA LEU A 7 31.05 6.95 0.25
C LEU A 7 30.19 6.56 1.46
N ILE A 8 29.47 5.43 1.38
CA ILE A 8 28.65 4.90 2.48
C ILE A 8 29.53 4.54 3.68
N ASP A 9 30.64 3.82 3.46
CA ASP A 9 31.56 3.43 4.53
C ASP A 9 32.17 4.66 5.22
N SER A 10 32.59 5.66 4.43
CA SER A 10 33.11 6.92 4.95
C SER A 10 32.04 7.67 5.76
N ALA A 11 30.80 7.72 5.25
CA ALA A 11 29.71 8.36 5.96
C ALA A 11 29.39 7.65 7.28
N ASN A 12 29.29 6.32 7.28
CA ASN A 12 29.04 5.52 8.47
C ASN A 12 30.10 5.76 9.57
N ALA A 13 31.37 5.86 9.19
CA ALA A 13 32.45 6.14 10.13
C ALA A 13 32.34 7.53 10.78
N LEU A 14 31.71 8.49 10.11
CA LEU A 14 31.60 9.88 10.57
C LEU A 14 30.33 10.18 11.36
N VAL A 15 29.28 9.34 11.29
CA VAL A 15 27.95 9.62 11.87
C VAL A 15 27.99 10.09 13.31
N ALA A 16 28.80 9.43 14.16
CA ALA A 16 28.86 9.74 15.59
C ALA A 16 29.68 11.00 15.92
N GLN A 17 30.70 11.30 15.14
CA GLN A 17 31.69 12.35 15.46
C GLN A 17 31.49 13.61 14.64
N GLN A 18 31.07 13.48 13.40
CA GLN A 18 30.92 14.55 12.42
C GLN A 18 29.63 14.36 11.61
N PRO A 19 28.44 14.49 12.24
CA PRO A 19 27.18 14.16 11.58
C PRO A 19 26.88 15.00 10.34
N ALA A 20 27.33 16.26 10.31
CA ALA A 20 27.15 17.12 9.14
C ALA A 20 27.99 16.62 7.93
N ALA A 21 29.24 16.21 8.14
CA ALA A 21 30.08 15.65 7.08
C ALA A 21 29.53 14.27 6.60
N ALA A 22 29.03 13.45 7.51
CA ALA A 22 28.36 12.20 7.17
C ALA A 22 27.13 12.47 6.27
N ALA A 23 26.32 13.47 6.63
CA ALA A 23 25.13 13.82 5.85
C ALA A 23 25.49 14.28 4.42
N GLU A 24 26.55 15.06 4.25
CA GLU A 24 27.03 15.48 2.90
C GLU A 24 27.44 14.28 2.04
N LEU A 25 28.09 13.26 2.63
CA LEU A 25 28.46 12.05 1.92
C LEU A 25 27.21 11.23 1.51
N TYR A 26 26.23 11.05 2.40
CA TYR A 26 24.98 10.38 2.05
C TYR A 26 24.20 11.15 0.97
N VAL A 27 24.19 12.46 0.99
CA VAL A 27 23.60 13.27 -0.10
C VAL A 27 24.30 12.99 -1.43
N ARG A 28 25.63 12.89 -1.43
CA ARG A 28 26.38 12.51 -2.66
C ARG A 28 26.00 11.12 -3.15
N VAL A 29 25.78 10.16 -2.24
CA VAL A 29 25.27 8.82 -2.61
C VAL A 29 23.93 8.95 -3.32
N LEU A 30 22.97 9.72 -2.79
CA LEU A 30 21.65 9.90 -3.40
C LEU A 30 21.68 10.65 -4.74
N VAL A 31 22.70 11.46 -4.99
CA VAL A 31 22.93 12.07 -6.31
C VAL A 31 23.35 11.01 -7.33
N LEU A 32 24.17 10.04 -6.92
CA LEU A 32 24.64 8.95 -7.77
C LEU A 32 23.61 7.83 -7.94
N ASP A 33 22.87 7.54 -6.87
CA ASP A 33 21.84 6.51 -6.82
C ASP A 33 20.62 7.04 -6.04
N PRO A 34 19.62 7.60 -6.73
CA PRO A 34 18.41 8.13 -6.10
C PRO A 34 17.52 7.10 -5.39
N ALA A 35 17.77 5.80 -5.60
CA ALA A 35 17.04 4.70 -4.95
C ALA A 35 17.78 4.15 -3.72
N ASN A 36 18.92 4.70 -3.34
CA ASN A 36 19.75 4.18 -2.27
C ASN A 36 19.11 4.33 -0.88
N LEU A 37 18.52 3.26 -0.38
CA LEU A 37 17.84 3.27 0.93
C LEU A 37 18.81 3.39 2.11
N VAL A 38 20.07 2.95 2.00
CA VAL A 38 21.04 3.09 3.09
C VAL A 38 21.28 4.58 3.37
N ALA A 39 21.58 5.34 2.34
CA ALA A 39 21.80 6.78 2.45
C ALA A 39 20.52 7.54 2.84
N HIS A 40 19.39 7.19 2.22
CA HIS A 40 18.10 7.80 2.56
C HIS A 40 17.73 7.61 4.02
N ASN A 41 17.70 6.36 4.49
CA ASN A 41 17.29 6.03 5.85
C ASN A 41 18.27 6.61 6.91
N ALA A 42 19.56 6.66 6.60
CA ALA A 42 20.54 7.30 7.48
C ALA A 42 20.24 8.80 7.65
N LEU A 43 20.00 9.51 6.55
CA LEU A 43 19.65 10.94 6.57
C LEU A 43 18.31 11.22 7.31
N GLU A 44 17.30 10.36 7.13
CA GLU A 44 16.02 10.48 7.86
C GLU A 44 16.20 10.28 9.36
N LYS A 45 16.96 9.24 9.77
CA LYS A 45 17.26 8.96 11.18
C LYS A 45 18.12 10.04 11.84
N MET A 46 19.02 10.65 11.11
CA MET A 46 19.82 11.78 11.58
C MET A 46 19.01 13.08 11.69
N GLY A 47 17.78 13.12 11.19
CA GLY A 47 16.98 14.33 11.14
C GLY A 47 17.61 15.43 10.27
N ALA A 48 18.34 15.04 9.22
CA ALA A 48 19.02 15.98 8.33
C ALA A 48 18.03 16.98 7.74
N THR A 49 18.49 18.21 7.52
CA THR A 49 17.71 19.25 6.86
C THR A 49 17.33 18.85 5.44
N GLU A 50 16.19 19.31 4.95
CA GLU A 50 15.67 19.05 3.60
C GLU A 50 15.27 17.57 3.35
N ARG A 51 15.10 16.76 4.39
CA ARG A 51 14.58 15.41 4.26
C ARG A 51 13.05 15.39 4.25
N TYR A 52 12.49 14.34 3.68
CA TYR A 52 11.05 14.20 3.49
C TYR A 52 10.25 14.26 4.79
N SER A 53 10.75 13.65 5.88
CA SER A 53 10.10 13.70 7.20
C SER A 53 9.92 15.11 7.75
N ARG A 54 10.81 16.04 7.38
CA ARG A 54 10.77 17.43 7.87
C ARG A 54 9.55 18.19 7.36
N TRP A 55 9.16 17.99 6.12
CA TRP A 55 8.03 18.71 5.51
C TRP A 55 6.79 17.83 5.31
N MET A 56 6.92 16.51 5.20
CA MET A 56 5.76 15.60 5.20
C MET A 56 5.22 15.37 6.61
N HIS A 57 6.04 15.59 7.65
CA HIS A 57 5.70 15.36 9.05
C HIS A 57 5.28 13.91 9.36
N VAL A 58 5.87 12.95 8.68
CA VAL A 58 5.71 11.51 8.91
C VAL A 58 7.08 10.85 8.96
N ASN A 59 7.17 9.65 9.53
CA ASN A 59 8.38 8.84 9.43
C ASN A 59 8.56 8.38 7.97
N CYS A 60 9.67 8.76 7.33
CA CYS A 60 9.97 8.46 5.94
C CYS A 60 10.99 7.32 5.76
N VAL A 61 11.32 6.59 6.80
CA VAL A 61 12.16 5.38 6.71
C VAL A 61 11.43 4.33 5.86
N ILE A 62 12.15 3.68 4.94
CA ILE A 62 11.63 2.66 4.02
C ILE A 62 12.36 1.35 4.28
N ASP A 63 11.64 0.24 4.44
CA ASP A 63 12.23 -1.07 4.58
C ASP A 63 12.77 -1.58 3.23
N PRO A 64 14.00 -2.09 3.15
CA PRO A 64 14.57 -2.61 1.90
C PRO A 64 13.86 -3.86 1.36
N ARG A 65 13.03 -4.52 2.18
CA ARG A 65 12.22 -5.69 1.78
C ARG A 65 10.90 -5.29 1.13
N ASP A 66 10.54 -4.00 1.14
CA ASP A 66 9.27 -3.50 0.59
C ASP A 66 9.18 -3.73 -0.92
N ASP A 67 8.31 -4.64 -1.34
CA ASP A 67 8.11 -4.99 -2.75
C ASP A 67 7.59 -3.80 -3.56
N ILE A 68 6.77 -2.94 -2.96
CA ILE A 68 6.25 -1.73 -3.61
C ILE A 68 7.39 -0.71 -3.82
N PHE A 69 8.29 -0.55 -2.85
CA PHE A 69 9.47 0.29 -3.08
C PHE A 69 10.35 -0.28 -4.20
N ARG A 70 10.53 -1.60 -4.26
CA ARG A 70 11.26 -2.26 -5.35
C ARG A 70 10.62 -1.98 -6.70
N PHE A 71 9.28 -2.02 -6.79
CA PHE A 71 8.56 -1.64 -8.01
C PHE A 71 8.94 -0.23 -8.46
N PHE A 72 8.92 0.77 -7.56
CA PHE A 72 9.35 2.13 -7.89
C PHE A 72 10.83 2.18 -8.29
N ALA A 73 11.70 1.49 -7.57
CA ALA A 73 13.14 1.52 -7.82
C ALA A 73 13.55 0.92 -9.16
N THR A 74 12.76 -0.04 -9.67
CA THR A 74 13.03 -0.73 -10.94
C THR A 74 12.20 -0.22 -12.11
N HIS A 75 11.21 0.65 -11.87
CA HIS A 75 10.34 1.14 -12.92
C HIS A 75 11.12 2.03 -13.91
N PRO A 76 11.05 1.77 -15.23
CA PRO A 76 11.91 2.46 -16.22
C PRO A 76 11.64 3.97 -16.32
N LEU A 77 10.49 4.44 -15.88
CA LEU A 77 10.14 5.88 -15.89
C LEU A 77 10.40 6.57 -14.54
N ALA A 78 10.82 5.84 -13.52
CA ALA A 78 11.11 6.42 -12.21
C ALA A 78 12.35 7.33 -12.29
N ARG A 79 12.21 8.54 -11.79
CA ARG A 79 13.29 9.53 -11.73
C ARG A 79 13.85 9.70 -10.32
N ASN A 80 12.99 9.55 -9.33
CA ASN A 80 13.34 9.58 -7.92
C ASN A 80 12.42 8.60 -7.17
N PRO A 81 12.79 7.32 -7.14
CA PRO A 81 11.95 6.26 -6.57
C PRO A 81 11.50 6.52 -5.13
N ILE A 82 12.37 7.08 -4.30
CA ILE A 82 12.05 7.40 -2.90
C ILE A 82 10.95 8.45 -2.83
N ARG A 83 11.10 9.56 -3.56
CA ARG A 83 10.08 10.61 -3.60
C ARG A 83 8.76 10.08 -4.15
N GLU A 84 8.81 9.30 -5.22
CA GLU A 84 7.63 8.76 -5.90
C GLU A 84 6.87 7.81 -4.97
N TYR A 85 7.57 6.92 -4.28
CA TYR A 85 7.00 6.03 -3.26
C TYR A 85 6.32 6.81 -2.11
N LEU A 86 7.01 7.81 -1.54
CA LEU A 86 6.46 8.60 -0.44
C LEU A 86 5.28 9.48 -0.88
N SER A 87 5.38 10.08 -2.07
CA SER A 87 4.31 10.91 -2.65
C SER A 87 3.05 10.10 -2.95
N ASP A 88 3.22 8.85 -3.36
CA ASP A 88 2.10 7.98 -3.67
C ASP A 88 1.31 7.59 -2.42
N GLY A 89 1.98 7.31 -1.31
CA GLY A 89 1.30 7.11 -0.03
C GLY A 89 0.49 8.33 0.41
N TRP A 90 1.03 9.53 0.24
CA TRP A 90 0.31 10.78 0.49
C TRP A 90 -0.89 10.96 -0.45
N ARG A 91 -0.72 10.67 -1.73
CA ARG A 91 -1.79 10.71 -2.73
C ARG A 91 -2.92 9.78 -2.35
N THR A 92 -2.63 8.55 -1.94
CA THR A 92 -3.63 7.56 -1.49
C THR A 92 -4.47 8.10 -0.33
N LEU A 93 -3.86 8.80 0.64
CA LEU A 93 -4.60 9.45 1.73
C LEU A 93 -5.58 10.49 1.20
N SER A 94 -5.13 11.35 0.29
CA SER A 94 -5.96 12.39 -0.33
C SER A 94 -7.15 11.80 -1.09
N GLU A 95 -6.92 10.75 -1.88
CA GLU A 95 -7.94 10.05 -2.65
C GLU A 95 -8.97 9.37 -1.74
N LEU A 96 -8.53 8.70 -0.68
CA LEU A 96 -9.42 8.09 0.31
C LEU A 96 -10.27 9.14 1.05
N MET A 97 -9.68 10.25 1.44
CA MET A 97 -10.42 11.35 2.09
C MET A 97 -11.52 11.89 1.17
N LEU A 98 -11.21 12.19 -0.08
CA LEU A 98 -12.18 12.67 -1.06
C LEU A 98 -13.30 11.66 -1.32
N LEU A 99 -12.98 10.39 -1.40
CA LEU A 99 -13.97 9.32 -1.57
C LEU A 99 -14.93 9.25 -0.38
N LEU A 100 -14.42 9.32 0.84
CA LEU A 100 -15.22 9.26 2.06
C LEU A 100 -16.06 10.53 2.27
N GLU A 101 -15.56 11.71 1.89
CA GLU A 101 -16.35 12.96 1.91
C GLU A 101 -17.57 12.87 1.01
N ARG A 102 -17.45 12.29 -0.19
CA ARG A 102 -18.59 12.05 -1.10
C ARG A 102 -19.65 11.12 -0.53
N LEU A 103 -19.26 10.26 0.40
CA LEU A 103 -20.17 9.33 1.07
C LEU A 103 -20.76 9.90 2.37
N ASP A 104 -20.49 11.16 2.68
CA ASP A 104 -20.79 11.80 3.97
C ASP A 104 -20.24 11.00 5.18
N ARG A 105 -19.08 10.41 5.00
CA ARG A 105 -18.34 9.60 5.99
C ARG A 105 -16.90 10.09 6.13
N PRO A 106 -16.65 11.34 6.57
CA PRO A 106 -15.30 11.91 6.63
C PRO A 106 -14.32 11.01 7.38
N LEU A 107 -13.12 10.80 6.83
CA LEU A 107 -12.09 9.91 7.39
C LEU A 107 -11.82 10.21 8.87
N LEU A 108 -11.77 11.49 9.25
CA LEU A 108 -11.47 11.90 10.63
C LEU A 108 -12.53 11.50 11.66
N LYS A 109 -13.73 11.12 11.21
CA LYS A 109 -14.79 10.56 12.08
C LYS A 109 -14.68 9.04 12.26
N THR A 110 -13.74 8.38 11.59
CA THR A 110 -13.49 6.95 11.76
C THR A 110 -12.88 6.71 13.14
N GLU A 111 -13.44 5.77 13.91
CA GLU A 111 -12.95 5.42 15.24
C GLU A 111 -12.05 4.18 15.21
N CYS A 112 -12.23 3.33 14.22
CA CYS A 112 -11.50 2.07 14.11
C CYS A 112 -11.34 1.67 12.63
N MET A 113 -10.13 1.72 12.11
CA MET A 113 -9.81 1.41 10.73
C MET A 113 -8.85 0.23 10.63
N LEU A 114 -9.10 -0.65 9.65
CA LEU A 114 -8.14 -1.66 9.22
C LEU A 114 -7.59 -1.28 7.84
N GLU A 115 -6.28 -1.13 7.74
CA GLU A 115 -5.56 -1.15 6.47
C GLU A 115 -5.13 -2.60 6.20
N PHE A 116 -5.75 -3.23 5.20
CA PHE A 116 -5.48 -4.59 4.81
C PHE A 116 -4.50 -4.64 3.64
N ALA A 117 -3.51 -5.54 3.68
CA ALA A 117 -2.38 -5.58 2.74
C ALA A 117 -1.56 -4.27 2.75
N ALA A 118 -1.15 -3.87 3.95
CA ALA A 118 -0.47 -2.60 4.22
C ALA A 118 1.00 -2.58 3.74
N GLY A 119 1.58 -3.76 3.43
CA GLY A 119 2.99 -3.90 3.12
C GLY A 119 3.87 -3.39 4.24
N PHE A 120 4.90 -2.63 3.89
CA PHE A 120 5.78 -1.93 4.83
C PHE A 120 5.35 -0.46 5.06
N GLY A 121 4.04 -0.17 4.96
CA GLY A 121 3.47 1.07 5.43
C GLY A 121 3.64 2.28 4.53
N ARG A 122 3.65 2.08 3.20
CA ARG A 122 3.65 3.19 2.24
C ARG A 122 2.52 4.19 2.51
N PHE A 123 1.32 3.69 2.79
CA PHE A 123 0.15 4.49 3.13
C PHE A 123 -0.02 4.65 4.65
N THR A 124 0.27 3.62 5.44
CA THR A 124 0.12 3.59 6.91
C THR A 124 0.76 4.79 7.60
N ARG A 125 1.96 5.22 7.17
CA ARG A 125 2.68 6.36 7.76
C ARG A 125 1.85 7.65 7.76
N HIS A 126 1.01 7.83 6.78
CA HIS A 126 0.11 8.97 6.67
C HIS A 126 -1.17 8.76 7.49
N LEU A 127 -1.73 7.56 7.46
CA LEU A 127 -2.90 7.18 8.28
C LEU A 127 -2.62 7.31 9.77
N ALA A 128 -1.51 6.77 10.25
CA ALA A 128 -1.12 6.83 11.66
C ALA A 128 -1.05 8.28 12.19
N ARG A 129 -0.68 9.23 11.31
CA ARG A 129 -0.65 10.64 11.66
C ARG A 129 -2.04 11.26 11.76
N VAL A 130 -2.97 10.94 10.85
CA VAL A 130 -4.31 11.57 10.82
C VAL A 130 -5.33 10.86 11.70
N LEU A 131 -5.08 9.58 12.01
CA LEU A 131 -5.91 8.72 12.87
C LEU A 131 -5.08 8.08 13.99
N PRO A 132 -4.43 8.86 14.87
CA PRO A 132 -3.56 8.30 15.91
C PRO A 132 -4.32 7.37 16.84
N GLY A 133 -3.80 6.13 17.01
CA GLY A 133 -4.39 5.10 17.87
C GLY A 133 -5.68 4.45 17.33
N LYS A 134 -6.06 4.75 16.07
CA LYS A 134 -7.30 4.23 15.47
C LYS A 134 -7.06 3.30 14.27
N VAL A 135 -5.82 3.09 13.89
CA VAL A 135 -5.42 2.28 12.73
C VAL A 135 -4.85 0.96 13.20
N THR A 136 -5.38 -0.12 12.67
CA THR A 136 -4.78 -1.46 12.71
C THR A 136 -4.34 -1.81 11.30
N CYS A 137 -3.19 -2.47 11.17
CA CYS A 137 -2.66 -2.90 9.88
C CYS A 137 -2.51 -4.42 9.82
N THR A 138 -2.59 -4.97 8.62
CA THR A 138 -2.25 -6.38 8.41
C THR A 138 -1.58 -6.58 7.07
N ASP A 139 -0.59 -7.47 7.06
CA ASP A 139 0.09 -7.90 5.83
C ASP A 139 0.60 -9.33 5.99
N ILE A 140 0.94 -9.98 4.87
CA ILE A 140 1.47 -11.35 4.85
C ILE A 140 3.01 -11.37 4.81
N GLN A 141 3.63 -10.26 4.43
CA GLN A 141 5.08 -10.20 4.22
C GLN A 141 5.84 -10.32 5.55
N PRO A 142 6.82 -11.23 5.66
CA PRO A 142 7.62 -11.39 6.88
C PRO A 142 8.36 -10.11 7.27
N GLY A 143 8.19 -9.69 8.53
CA GLY A 143 8.80 -8.49 9.10
C GLY A 143 8.02 -7.20 8.84
N SER A 144 6.90 -7.23 8.09
CA SER A 144 6.05 -6.07 7.87
C SER A 144 5.37 -5.63 9.17
N VAL A 145 4.87 -6.57 9.95
CA VAL A 145 4.15 -6.31 11.21
C VAL A 145 5.03 -5.60 12.23
N GLU A 146 6.24 -6.12 12.44
CA GLU A 146 7.22 -5.51 13.34
C GLU A 146 7.62 -4.11 12.86
N PHE A 147 7.86 -3.95 11.56
CA PHE A 147 8.21 -2.66 10.97
C PHE A 147 7.08 -1.64 11.14
N LEU A 148 5.83 -2.01 10.86
CA LEU A 148 4.66 -1.16 11.01
C LEU A 148 4.51 -0.67 12.46
N HIS A 149 4.66 -1.59 13.41
CA HIS A 149 4.59 -1.26 14.83
C HIS A 149 5.75 -0.35 15.27
N GLU A 150 6.98 -0.71 14.95
CA GLU A 150 8.18 0.02 15.37
C GLU A 150 8.29 1.41 14.74
N GLN A 151 7.94 1.54 13.46
CA GLN A 151 8.15 2.79 12.74
C GLN A 151 6.96 3.75 12.81
N PHE A 152 5.74 3.25 12.95
CA PHE A 152 4.54 4.09 12.90
C PHE A 152 3.68 4.00 14.16
N GLY A 153 3.99 3.12 15.12
CA GLY A 153 3.26 2.97 16.38
C GLY A 153 1.82 2.48 16.20
N VAL A 154 1.53 1.77 15.12
CA VAL A 154 0.21 1.19 14.87
C VAL A 154 0.14 -0.25 15.38
N ASP A 155 -1.05 -0.69 15.74
CA ASP A 155 -1.32 -2.10 15.97
C ASP A 155 -1.25 -2.85 14.64
N ALA A 156 -0.58 -3.99 14.62
CA ALA A 156 -0.45 -4.78 13.40
C ALA A 156 -0.47 -6.29 13.71
N PHE A 157 -0.94 -7.09 12.76
CA PHE A 157 -0.94 -8.55 12.83
C PHE A 157 -0.72 -9.18 11.46
N TYR A 158 -0.19 -10.39 11.43
CA TYR A 158 0.01 -11.10 10.17
C TYR A 158 -1.31 -11.59 9.57
N SER A 159 -1.48 -11.37 8.26
CA SER A 159 -2.50 -12.05 7.46
C SER A 159 -2.01 -13.42 7.00
N ALA A 160 -2.84 -14.16 6.27
CA ALA A 160 -2.52 -15.47 5.72
C ALA A 160 -2.98 -15.57 4.26
N LEU A 161 -2.46 -16.55 3.53
CA LEU A 161 -2.92 -16.86 2.16
C LEU A 161 -4.39 -17.30 2.14
N ASN A 162 -4.81 -18.04 3.17
CA ASN A 162 -6.20 -18.42 3.32
C ASN A 162 -6.89 -17.45 4.29
N PRO A 163 -7.90 -16.67 3.84
CA PRO A 163 -8.58 -15.72 4.70
C PRO A 163 -9.27 -16.35 5.92
N GLU A 164 -9.62 -17.63 5.87
CA GLU A 164 -10.25 -18.33 6.99
C GLU A 164 -9.31 -18.53 8.19
N GLU A 165 -8.01 -18.43 7.98
CA GLU A 165 -6.96 -18.49 9.03
C GLU A 165 -6.75 -17.15 9.74
N ILE A 166 -7.33 -16.05 9.22
CA ILE A 166 -7.16 -14.73 9.77
C ILE A 166 -8.22 -14.45 10.84
N CYS A 167 -7.76 -14.11 12.04
CA CYS A 167 -8.64 -13.69 13.13
C CYS A 167 -8.49 -12.17 13.34
N TYR A 168 -9.58 -11.43 13.17
CA TYR A 168 -9.59 -10.01 13.48
C TYR A 168 -9.61 -9.80 15.00
N PRO A 169 -8.74 -8.90 15.55
CA PRO A 169 -8.78 -8.59 16.99
C PRO A 169 -10.05 -7.82 17.38
N GLN A 170 -10.72 -7.18 16.41
CA GLN A 170 -11.96 -6.42 16.60
C GLN A 170 -12.71 -6.27 15.29
N GLN A 171 -13.88 -5.64 15.31
CA GLN A 171 -14.58 -5.18 14.11
C GLN A 171 -14.24 -3.71 13.83
N TYR A 172 -14.37 -3.30 12.57
CA TYR A 172 -13.90 -2.00 12.08
C TYR A 172 -15.03 -1.16 11.47
N ASP A 173 -14.94 0.15 11.62
CA ASP A 173 -15.82 1.11 10.94
C ASP A 173 -15.46 1.21 9.46
N LEU A 174 -14.17 1.03 9.15
CA LEU A 174 -13.61 1.10 7.81
C LEU A 174 -12.55 0.01 7.63
N ILE A 175 -12.71 -0.80 6.58
CA ILE A 175 -11.66 -1.68 6.07
C ILE A 175 -11.25 -1.17 4.70
N PHE A 176 -9.98 -0.81 4.55
CA PHE A 176 -9.40 -0.33 3.31
C PHE A 176 -8.39 -1.34 2.76
N VAL A 177 -8.54 -1.70 1.49
CA VAL A 177 -7.77 -2.75 0.83
C VAL A 177 -7.29 -2.24 -0.53
N LEU A 178 -6.06 -1.76 -0.58
CA LEU A 178 -5.46 -1.28 -1.83
C LEU A 178 -4.66 -2.40 -2.50
N SER A 179 -4.92 -2.61 -3.77
CA SER A 179 -4.15 -3.50 -4.65
C SER A 179 -4.17 -5.01 -4.29
N LEU A 180 -5.02 -5.50 -3.40
CA LEU A 180 -5.15 -6.94 -3.17
C LEU A 180 -5.99 -7.62 -4.27
N PHE A 181 -7.20 -7.09 -4.56
CA PHE A 181 -8.08 -7.69 -5.57
C PHE A 181 -7.56 -7.53 -7.00
N THR A 182 -6.64 -6.61 -7.22
CA THR A 182 -5.91 -6.48 -8.48
C THR A 182 -4.91 -7.61 -8.72
N HIS A 183 -4.62 -8.41 -7.70
CA HIS A 183 -3.64 -9.50 -7.76
C HIS A 183 -4.22 -10.88 -7.47
N LEU A 184 -5.38 -10.97 -6.79
CA LEU A 184 -6.01 -12.24 -6.46
C LEU A 184 -6.66 -12.90 -7.68
N PRO A 185 -6.49 -14.23 -7.88
CA PRO A 185 -7.29 -14.98 -8.83
C PRO A 185 -8.79 -14.83 -8.53
N ILE A 186 -9.61 -14.77 -9.57
CA ILE A 186 -11.07 -14.55 -9.48
C ILE A 186 -11.78 -15.59 -8.59
N GLU A 187 -11.29 -16.81 -8.58
CA GLU A 187 -11.82 -17.91 -7.78
C GLU A 187 -11.70 -17.61 -6.27
N ARG A 188 -10.71 -16.82 -5.88
CA ARG A 188 -10.46 -16.43 -4.48
C ARG A 188 -11.32 -15.23 -4.02
N TRP A 189 -11.85 -14.43 -4.94
CA TRP A 189 -12.57 -13.19 -4.61
C TRP A 189 -13.75 -13.41 -3.67
N GLY A 190 -14.52 -14.47 -3.85
CA GLY A 190 -15.70 -14.73 -3.03
C GLY A 190 -15.39 -14.98 -1.55
N VAL A 191 -14.32 -15.74 -1.27
CA VAL A 191 -13.88 -16.02 0.11
C VAL A 191 -13.32 -14.76 0.76
N TRP A 192 -12.49 -14.02 0.03
CA TRP A 192 -11.90 -12.77 0.50
C TRP A 192 -12.95 -11.69 0.77
N LEU A 193 -13.90 -11.46 -0.15
CA LEU A 193 -14.97 -10.50 0.05
C LEU A 193 -15.79 -10.81 1.29
N LYS A 194 -16.18 -12.09 1.49
CA LYS A 194 -16.92 -12.52 2.69
C LYS A 194 -16.12 -12.29 3.96
N HIS A 195 -14.84 -12.65 3.94
CA HIS A 195 -13.96 -12.51 5.09
C HIS A 195 -13.79 -11.05 5.50
N LEU A 196 -13.41 -10.19 4.56
CA LEU A 196 -13.25 -8.75 4.80
C LEU A 196 -14.55 -8.10 5.28
N HIS A 197 -15.68 -8.45 4.67
CA HIS A 197 -16.99 -7.92 5.07
C HIS A 197 -17.38 -8.31 6.50
N ARG A 198 -17.03 -9.53 6.96
CA ARG A 198 -17.27 -9.97 8.36
C ARG A 198 -16.48 -9.15 9.39
N GLY A 199 -15.37 -8.56 9.00
CA GLY A 199 -14.55 -7.69 9.85
C GLY A 199 -15.19 -6.33 10.12
N LEU A 200 -16.29 -5.98 9.43
CA LEU A 200 -16.94 -4.68 9.59
C LEU A 200 -17.92 -4.68 10.77
N LYS A 201 -18.03 -3.55 11.45
CA LYS A 201 -19.14 -3.20 12.32
C LYS A 201 -20.41 -2.99 11.50
N PRO A 202 -21.61 -3.10 12.10
CA PRO A 202 -22.85 -2.72 11.42
C PRO A 202 -22.77 -1.29 10.87
N GLY A 203 -23.05 -1.14 9.58
CA GLY A 203 -22.93 0.14 8.86
C GLY A 203 -21.49 0.57 8.52
N GLY A 204 -20.49 -0.25 8.79
CA GLY A 204 -19.11 -0.04 8.38
C GLY A 204 -18.92 -0.13 6.86
N LEU A 205 -17.79 0.34 6.38
CA LEU A 205 -17.45 0.37 4.95
C LEU A 205 -16.25 -0.56 4.65
N LEU A 206 -16.39 -1.38 3.62
CA LEU A 206 -15.28 -2.03 2.93
C LEU A 206 -14.98 -1.24 1.66
N ILE A 207 -13.76 -0.74 1.53
CA ILE A 207 -13.26 -0.07 0.33
C ILE A 207 -12.10 -0.89 -0.21
N PHE A 208 -12.21 -1.31 -1.46
CA PHE A 208 -11.15 -2.06 -2.13
C PHE A 208 -10.94 -1.58 -3.56
N SER A 209 -9.75 -1.80 -4.10
CA SER A 209 -9.42 -1.40 -5.46
C SER A 209 -9.37 -2.57 -6.43
N VAL A 210 -9.68 -2.28 -7.70
CA VAL A 210 -9.66 -3.26 -8.80
C VAL A 210 -9.06 -2.64 -10.07
N HIS A 211 -8.50 -3.48 -10.96
CA HIS A 211 -8.19 -3.05 -12.33
C HIS A 211 -9.44 -3.17 -13.19
N ASN A 212 -9.72 -2.09 -13.88
CA ASN A 212 -10.90 -1.93 -14.73
C ASN A 212 -10.62 -2.21 -16.22
N GLU A 213 -11.66 -2.00 -17.05
CA GLU A 213 -11.58 -2.17 -18.50
C GLU A 213 -10.55 -1.22 -19.17
N ASN A 214 -10.31 -0.03 -18.61
CA ASN A 214 -9.33 0.89 -19.16
C ASN A 214 -7.89 0.41 -18.90
N ALA A 215 -7.63 -0.10 -17.70
CA ALA A 215 -6.35 -0.71 -17.37
C ALA A 215 -6.10 -1.94 -18.25
N ALA A 216 -7.12 -2.81 -18.42
CA ALA A 216 -7.05 -3.97 -19.31
C ALA A 216 -6.73 -3.58 -20.77
N ARG A 217 -7.38 -2.51 -21.27
CA ARG A 217 -7.13 -2.02 -22.63
C ARG A 217 -5.72 -1.47 -22.79
N ALA A 218 -5.20 -0.77 -21.80
CA ALA A 218 -3.84 -0.23 -21.83
C ALA A 218 -2.79 -1.34 -21.89
N GLU A 219 -3.07 -2.50 -21.26
CA GLU A 219 -2.20 -3.68 -21.25
C GLU A 219 -2.50 -4.65 -22.43
N GLY A 220 -3.41 -4.30 -23.33
CA GLY A 220 -3.81 -5.17 -24.45
C GLY A 220 -4.52 -6.45 -24.03
N VAL A 221 -5.14 -6.46 -22.87
CA VAL A 221 -5.84 -7.63 -22.28
C VAL A 221 -7.20 -7.83 -22.93
N VAL A 222 -7.53 -9.09 -23.23
CA VAL A 222 -8.85 -9.52 -23.71
C VAL A 222 -9.54 -10.30 -22.60
N PHE A 223 -10.77 -9.92 -22.28
CA PHE A 223 -11.59 -10.60 -21.28
C PHE A 223 -12.13 -11.94 -21.77
N ASP A 224 -12.28 -12.88 -20.86
CA ASP A 224 -13.02 -14.12 -21.08
C ASP A 224 -14.55 -13.87 -21.15
N GLU A 225 -15.33 -14.94 -21.39
CA GLU A 225 -16.80 -14.87 -21.46
C GLU A 225 -17.45 -14.37 -20.14
N ARG A 226 -16.76 -14.50 -19.03
CA ARG A 226 -17.21 -14.01 -17.71
C ARG A 226 -16.93 -12.52 -17.52
N GLY A 227 -16.09 -11.91 -18.36
CA GLY A 227 -15.64 -10.53 -18.20
C GLY A 227 -14.44 -10.41 -17.24
N THR A 228 -13.57 -11.43 -17.21
CA THR A 228 -12.38 -11.46 -16.35
C THR A 228 -11.12 -11.83 -17.13
N HIS A 229 -9.98 -11.44 -16.60
CA HIS A 229 -8.68 -11.90 -17.10
C HIS A 229 -7.67 -11.95 -15.94
N PHE A 230 -6.89 -13.03 -15.89
CA PHE A 230 -5.83 -13.20 -14.89
C PHE A 230 -4.51 -13.51 -15.57
N ILE A 231 -3.51 -12.65 -15.33
CA ILE A 231 -2.13 -12.84 -15.78
C ILE A 231 -1.34 -13.49 -14.66
N ARG A 232 -0.78 -14.68 -14.92
CA ARG A 232 0.07 -15.41 -13.98
C ARG A 232 1.49 -14.83 -13.97
N SER A 233 1.66 -13.72 -13.27
CA SER A 233 2.98 -13.10 -13.10
C SER A 233 3.00 -12.41 -11.73
N SER A 234 3.65 -13.04 -10.75
CA SER A 234 3.75 -12.45 -9.42
C SER A 234 4.80 -11.34 -9.38
N GLU A 235 4.44 -10.19 -8.85
CA GLU A 235 5.36 -9.09 -8.54
C GLU A 235 6.09 -9.33 -7.20
N SER A 236 5.54 -10.23 -6.37
CA SER A 236 6.16 -10.63 -5.11
C SER A 236 7.00 -11.89 -5.29
N PRO A 237 8.27 -11.89 -4.88
CA PRO A 237 9.12 -13.09 -4.92
C PRO A 237 8.69 -14.15 -3.90
N GLN A 238 7.78 -13.82 -2.99
CA GLN A 238 7.33 -14.68 -1.90
C GLN A 238 6.02 -15.41 -2.21
N LEU A 239 5.26 -14.96 -3.23
CA LEU A 239 3.96 -15.50 -3.59
C LEU A 239 4.02 -16.16 -4.98
N GLY A 240 3.46 -17.36 -5.09
CA GLY A 240 3.39 -18.07 -6.36
C GLY A 240 2.50 -17.36 -7.40
N ALA A 241 2.86 -17.43 -8.68
CA ALA A 241 2.12 -16.78 -9.76
C ALA A 241 0.67 -17.30 -9.95
N ASP A 242 0.35 -18.48 -9.41
CA ASP A 242 -1.02 -19.02 -9.39
C ASP A 242 -1.87 -18.46 -8.23
N GLU A 243 -1.23 -17.88 -7.20
CA GLU A 243 -1.89 -17.34 -6.02
C GLU A 243 -1.94 -15.81 -6.05
N TYR A 244 -0.98 -15.19 -6.73
CA TYR A 244 -0.82 -13.74 -6.79
C TYR A 244 -0.30 -13.36 -8.18
N GLY A 245 -1.14 -12.73 -8.98
CA GLY A 245 -0.83 -12.32 -10.36
C GLY A 245 -1.37 -10.92 -10.65
N THR A 246 -1.93 -10.74 -11.84
CA THR A 246 -2.62 -9.48 -12.18
C THR A 246 -4.02 -9.79 -12.70
N THR A 247 -5.03 -9.24 -12.03
CA THR A 247 -6.44 -9.49 -12.31
C THR A 247 -7.11 -8.24 -12.88
N PHE A 248 -7.84 -8.42 -13.98
CA PHE A 248 -8.67 -7.41 -14.61
C PHE A 248 -10.12 -7.88 -14.64
N THR A 249 -11.06 -6.93 -14.45
CA THR A 249 -12.48 -7.23 -14.47
C THR A 249 -13.26 -6.18 -15.26
N THR A 250 -14.39 -6.61 -15.85
CA THR A 250 -15.39 -5.68 -16.34
C THR A 250 -16.25 -5.18 -15.17
N ASP A 251 -16.89 -4.02 -15.36
CA ASP A 251 -17.84 -3.46 -14.39
C ASP A 251 -19.01 -4.42 -14.12
N ALA A 252 -19.50 -5.07 -15.18
CA ALA A 252 -20.62 -6.00 -15.08
C ALA A 252 -20.26 -7.23 -14.22
N PHE A 253 -19.07 -7.80 -14.43
CA PHE A 253 -18.56 -8.88 -13.59
C PHE A 253 -18.42 -8.46 -12.15
N LEU A 254 -17.77 -7.32 -11.91
CA LEU A 254 -17.54 -6.79 -10.56
C LEU A 254 -18.85 -6.61 -9.79
N ALA A 255 -19.83 -5.92 -10.37
CA ALA A 255 -21.13 -5.69 -9.73
C ALA A 255 -21.85 -7.01 -9.41
N SER A 256 -21.90 -7.94 -10.37
CA SER A 256 -22.48 -9.27 -10.21
C SER A 256 -21.76 -10.09 -9.13
N LYS A 257 -20.43 -10.05 -9.12
CA LYS A 257 -19.63 -10.79 -8.13
C LYS A 257 -19.89 -10.29 -6.71
N VAL A 258 -19.88 -8.98 -6.50
CA VAL A 258 -20.16 -8.38 -5.18
C VAL A 258 -21.59 -8.73 -4.75
N GLU A 259 -22.60 -8.56 -5.63
CA GLU A 259 -24.00 -8.86 -5.31
C GLU A 259 -24.22 -10.35 -5.00
N SER A 260 -23.64 -11.26 -5.78
CA SER A 260 -23.74 -12.70 -5.56
C SER A 260 -23.11 -13.19 -4.26
N VAL A 261 -22.01 -12.53 -3.82
CA VAL A 261 -21.26 -12.93 -2.63
C VAL A 261 -21.80 -12.30 -1.37
N LEU A 262 -22.18 -11.02 -1.42
CA LEU A 262 -22.58 -10.24 -0.23
C LEU A 262 -24.09 -9.96 -0.16
N GLY A 263 -24.87 -10.37 -1.15
CA GLY A 263 -26.32 -10.14 -1.22
C GLY A 263 -26.71 -8.69 -1.42
N ARG A 264 -25.77 -7.83 -1.83
CA ARG A 264 -25.96 -6.39 -2.04
C ARG A 264 -25.06 -5.85 -3.15
N LYS A 265 -25.52 -4.81 -3.82
CA LYS A 265 -24.70 -4.11 -4.82
C LYS A 265 -23.66 -3.22 -4.15
N PRO A 266 -22.55 -2.90 -4.84
CA PRO A 266 -21.66 -1.83 -4.39
C PRO A 266 -22.45 -0.54 -4.11
N LEU A 267 -22.12 0.12 -3.00
CA LEU A 267 -22.65 1.44 -2.66
C LEU A 267 -22.11 2.48 -3.65
N LEU A 268 -20.84 2.34 -4.03
CA LEU A 268 -20.15 3.21 -4.97
C LEU A 268 -19.13 2.40 -5.76
N HIS A 269 -18.99 2.70 -7.04
CA HIS A 269 -17.89 2.30 -7.89
C HIS A 269 -17.32 3.57 -8.52
N GLU A 270 -16.17 4.03 -8.03
CA GLU A 270 -15.49 5.24 -8.49
C GLU A 270 -14.33 4.87 -9.40
N ARG A 271 -14.33 5.41 -10.62
CA ARG A 271 -13.30 5.11 -11.60
C ARG A 271 -12.04 5.91 -11.34
N LEU A 272 -10.87 5.27 -11.56
CA LEU A 272 -9.54 5.91 -11.48
C LEU A 272 -9.27 6.58 -10.13
N ALA A 273 -9.85 6.03 -9.06
CA ALA A 273 -9.79 6.62 -7.74
C ALA A 273 -8.44 6.45 -7.05
N PHE A 274 -7.74 5.33 -7.32
CA PHE A 274 -6.48 4.99 -6.63
C PHE A 274 -5.39 4.61 -7.61
N TRP A 275 -4.17 4.58 -7.09
CA TRP A 275 -2.96 4.00 -7.66
C TRP A 275 -3.04 3.69 -9.18
N VAL A 276 -2.22 4.36 -10.00
CA VAL A 276 -2.09 4.10 -11.45
C VAL A 276 -3.42 3.83 -12.16
N GLY A 277 -4.52 4.44 -11.68
CA GLY A 277 -5.81 4.31 -12.32
C GLY A 277 -6.65 3.10 -11.93
N GLN A 278 -6.44 2.54 -10.72
CA GLN A 278 -7.34 1.55 -10.16
C GLN A 278 -8.68 2.18 -9.77
N ASP A 279 -9.77 1.45 -9.96
CA ASP A 279 -11.09 1.88 -9.50
C ASP A 279 -11.27 1.56 -8.01
N ALA A 280 -12.04 2.40 -7.31
CA ALA A 280 -12.49 2.13 -5.96
C ALA A 280 -13.88 1.51 -5.94
N VAL A 281 -14.06 0.46 -5.16
CA VAL A 281 -15.33 -0.19 -4.91
C VAL A 281 -15.67 -0.08 -3.43
N VAL A 282 -16.86 0.43 -3.11
CA VAL A 282 -17.33 0.61 -1.73
C VAL A 282 -18.53 -0.26 -1.48
N VAL A 283 -18.49 -1.02 -0.38
CA VAL A 283 -19.60 -1.87 0.10
C VAL A 283 -19.85 -1.57 1.57
N THR A 284 -21.12 -1.55 1.98
CA THR A 284 -21.51 -1.43 3.40
C THR A 284 -21.66 -2.80 4.06
N ALA A 285 -21.51 -2.86 5.40
CA ALA A 285 -21.92 -4.02 6.20
C ALA A 285 -23.44 -4.13 6.35
#